data_10df1b072093fa4047b1b9d33639ee90
#
_entry.id   10df1b072093fa4047b1b9d33639ee90
#
_cell.length_a   1.000
_cell.length_b   1.000
_cell.length_c   1.000
_cell.angle_alpha   90.00
_cell.angle_beta   90.00
_cell.angle_gamma   90.00
#
_symmetry.space_group_name_H-M   'P 1'
#
loop_
_entity.id
_entity.type
_entity.pdbx_description
1 polymer ?
#
loop_
_entity_poly.entity_id
_entity_poly.type
_entity_poly.pdbx_seq_one_letter_code
_entity_poly.pdbx_strand_id
1 'polypeptide(L)'
;MKFAYNKLYWDKYHEKVSVKINPLKNPSLLLTGSSGAGKSYSLKWLLLNLLVEQKVNLWFCNYKDSCDFKFLKLHEKYYTGEACEEGFQKFYEYFLEMQKKSEDSITQMSILIFDEYPAFILRQQNEDKKKAEKYTRMLADILMFFRSYKGGCWIICQRADSQYFSSSRENFHNRILLTRGRPSKESLQMLGFTKDDLLDTKYNVGEGIAYVDGQGLFQIK
;
A
#
# COMPACT_ATOMS: atom_id res chain seq x y z
N MET A 1 14.33 0.54 4.48
CA MET A 1 13.98 -0.90 4.41
C MET A 1 14.17 -1.41 2.98
N LYS A 2 14.46 -2.69 2.81
CA LYS A 2 14.49 -3.32 1.50
C LYS A 2 13.07 -3.39 0.95
N PHE A 3 12.88 -2.85 -0.26
CA PHE A 3 11.57 -2.72 -0.90
C PHE A 3 11.35 -3.78 -1.97
N ALA A 4 12.35 -3.97 -2.86
CA ALA A 4 12.35 -4.96 -3.92
C ALA A 4 13.79 -5.18 -4.43
N TYR A 5 13.95 -6.03 -5.43
CA TYR A 5 15.17 -6.09 -6.22
C TYR A 5 14.96 -5.40 -7.56
N ASN A 6 16.02 -4.76 -8.08
CA ASN A 6 16.01 -4.20 -9.43
C ASN A 6 16.06 -5.33 -10.45
N LYS A 7 14.99 -5.47 -11.24
CA LYS A 7 14.84 -6.56 -12.21
C LYS A 7 15.89 -6.50 -13.32
N LEU A 8 16.26 -5.30 -13.80
CA LEU A 8 17.25 -5.15 -14.87
C LEU A 8 18.61 -5.72 -14.46
N TYR A 9 19.07 -5.39 -13.25
CA TYR A 9 20.33 -5.92 -12.74
C TYR A 9 20.26 -7.42 -12.49
N TRP A 10 19.13 -7.88 -11.95
CA TRP A 10 18.92 -9.30 -11.71
C TRP A 10 18.97 -10.13 -13.00
N ASP A 11 18.23 -9.70 -14.02
CA ASP A 11 18.10 -10.47 -15.27
C ASP A 11 19.36 -10.39 -16.16
N LYS A 12 20.02 -9.21 -16.21
CA LYS A 12 21.15 -8.97 -17.08
C LYS A 12 22.50 -9.38 -16.48
N TYR A 13 22.69 -9.12 -15.18
CA TYR A 13 23.98 -9.30 -14.52
C TYR A 13 23.97 -10.37 -13.43
N HIS A 14 22.80 -10.98 -13.15
CA HIS A 14 22.57 -11.91 -12.04
C HIS A 14 22.88 -11.30 -10.66
N GLU A 15 22.80 -9.98 -10.54
CA GLU A 15 23.09 -9.25 -9.33
C GLU A 15 21.82 -8.87 -8.56
N LYS A 16 21.83 -9.09 -7.25
CA LYS A 16 20.72 -8.76 -6.33
C LYS A 16 20.80 -7.31 -5.84
N VAL A 17 20.68 -6.34 -6.76
CA VAL A 17 20.65 -4.92 -6.40
C VAL A 17 19.32 -4.57 -5.77
N SER A 18 19.35 -4.20 -4.49
CA SER A 18 18.13 -3.87 -3.74
C SER A 18 17.65 -2.45 -4.03
N VAL A 19 16.38 -2.29 -4.37
CA VAL A 19 15.65 -1.03 -4.26
C VAL A 19 15.28 -0.84 -2.79
N LYS A 20 15.62 0.31 -2.21
CA LYS A 20 15.39 0.60 -0.78
C LYS A 20 14.49 1.82 -0.64
N ILE A 21 13.61 1.81 0.35
CA ILE A 21 12.85 2.99 0.76
C ILE A 21 13.20 3.37 2.20
N ASN A 22 12.99 4.65 2.53
CA ASN A 22 12.98 5.10 3.91
C ASN A 22 11.51 5.18 4.38
N PRO A 23 11.02 4.20 5.18
CA PRO A 23 9.62 4.17 5.57
C PRO A 23 9.21 5.34 6.46
N LEU A 24 10.16 6.01 7.15
CA LEU A 24 9.89 7.20 7.94
C LEU A 24 9.68 8.45 7.07
N LYS A 25 10.33 8.51 5.90
CA LYS A 25 10.13 9.62 4.93
C LYS A 25 8.96 9.35 3.99
N ASN A 26 8.80 8.11 3.57
CA ASN A 26 7.85 7.68 2.53
C ASN A 26 6.98 6.54 3.07
N PRO A 27 6.10 6.83 4.08
CA PRO A 27 5.39 5.80 4.81
C PRO A 27 4.23 5.16 4.03
N SER A 28 3.69 5.83 3.02
CA SER A 28 2.47 5.37 2.32
C SER A 28 2.79 4.60 1.05
N LEU A 29 2.05 3.51 0.84
CA LEU A 29 2.25 2.55 -0.25
C LEU A 29 0.92 2.18 -0.92
N LEU A 30 0.88 2.18 -2.24
CA LEU A 30 -0.18 1.59 -3.05
C LEU A 30 0.36 0.38 -3.81
N LEU A 31 -0.10 -0.81 -3.45
CA LEU A 31 0.27 -2.08 -4.09
C LEU A 31 -0.90 -2.61 -4.92
N THR A 32 -0.74 -2.64 -6.22
CA THR A 32 -1.78 -3.09 -7.14
C THR A 32 -1.33 -4.27 -7.99
N GLY A 33 -2.28 -4.93 -8.60
CA GLY A 33 -2.03 -6.02 -9.54
C GLY A 33 -3.21 -6.97 -9.65
N SER A 34 -3.33 -7.65 -10.77
CA SER A 34 -4.38 -8.65 -10.99
C SER A 34 -4.32 -9.81 -9.98
N SER A 35 -5.37 -10.61 -9.93
CA SER A 35 -5.36 -11.85 -9.15
C SER A 35 -4.20 -12.75 -9.59
N GLY A 36 -3.50 -13.34 -8.65
CA GLY A 36 -2.33 -14.20 -8.94
C GLY A 36 -1.05 -13.47 -9.32
N ALA A 37 -1.01 -12.12 -9.32
CA ALA A 37 0.20 -11.35 -9.60
C ALA A 37 1.25 -11.35 -8.46
N GLY A 38 0.94 -11.92 -7.29
CA GLY A 38 1.89 -12.03 -6.18
C GLY A 38 1.72 -10.99 -5.07
N LYS A 39 0.62 -10.22 -5.05
CA LYS A 39 0.38 -9.15 -4.07
C LYS A 39 0.53 -9.58 -2.61
N SER A 40 -0.16 -10.65 -2.20
CA SER A 40 -0.10 -11.13 -0.80
C SER A 40 1.31 -11.55 -0.40
N TYR A 41 2.06 -12.19 -1.32
CA TYR A 41 3.44 -12.56 -1.08
C TYR A 41 4.34 -11.32 -0.92
N SER A 42 4.21 -10.36 -1.84
CA SER A 42 4.97 -9.11 -1.79
C SER A 42 4.64 -8.30 -0.54
N LEU A 43 3.37 -8.26 -0.13
CA LEU A 43 2.97 -7.60 1.12
C LEU A 43 3.61 -8.26 2.35
N LYS A 44 3.61 -9.60 2.43
CA LYS A 44 4.30 -10.33 3.53
C LYS A 44 5.79 -10.01 3.56
N TRP A 45 6.43 -9.97 2.40
CA TRP A 45 7.83 -9.60 2.26
C TRP A 45 8.11 -8.17 2.75
N LEU A 46 7.30 -7.20 2.30
CA LEU A 46 7.43 -5.80 2.70
C LEU A 46 7.19 -5.62 4.20
N LEU A 47 6.16 -6.27 4.73
CA LEU A 47 5.84 -6.23 6.16
C LEU A 47 6.96 -6.81 7.01
N LEU A 48 7.53 -7.95 6.61
CA LEU A 48 8.65 -8.56 7.30
C LEU A 48 9.86 -7.61 7.35
N ASN A 49 10.24 -7.03 6.19
CA ASN A 49 11.36 -6.08 6.15
C ASN A 49 11.10 -4.82 6.98
N LEU A 50 9.85 -4.34 7.04
CA LEU A 50 9.49 -3.20 7.88
C LEU A 50 9.64 -3.55 9.37
N LEU A 51 9.09 -4.67 9.81
CA LEU A 51 9.10 -5.09 11.22
C LEU A 51 10.50 -5.43 11.75
N VAL A 52 11.41 -5.88 10.87
CA VAL A 52 12.82 -6.12 11.23
C VAL A 52 13.57 -4.81 11.45
N GLU A 53 13.28 -3.77 10.69
CA GLU A 53 14.03 -2.51 10.74
C GLU A 53 13.39 -1.45 11.65
N GLN A 54 12.07 -1.54 11.91
CA GLN A 54 11.32 -0.50 12.61
C GLN A 54 10.39 -1.09 13.67
N LYS A 55 10.31 -0.41 14.81
CA LYS A 55 9.23 -0.66 15.78
C LYS A 55 7.96 0.01 15.24
N VAL A 56 6.96 -0.78 14.89
CA VAL A 56 5.74 -0.32 14.22
C VAL A 56 4.51 -0.59 15.08
N ASN A 57 3.66 0.42 15.23
CA ASN A 57 2.29 0.27 15.69
C ASN A 57 1.45 -0.14 14.45
N LEU A 58 1.27 -1.44 14.29
CA LEU A 58 0.62 -2.03 13.10
C LEU A 58 -0.89 -2.14 13.29
N TRP A 59 -1.64 -1.69 12.30
CA TRP A 59 -3.06 -1.92 12.14
C TRP A 59 -3.30 -2.66 10.83
N PHE A 60 -4.10 -3.71 10.85
CA PHE A 60 -4.30 -4.52 9.65
C PHE A 60 -5.78 -4.82 9.41
N CYS A 61 -6.29 -4.37 8.27
CA CYS A 61 -7.63 -4.66 7.78
C CYS A 61 -7.54 -5.63 6.61
N ASN A 62 -7.98 -6.88 6.82
CA ASN A 62 -8.07 -7.92 5.79
C ASN A 62 -9.55 -8.06 5.35
N TYR A 63 -9.97 -7.22 4.41
CA TYR A 63 -11.38 -7.12 4.07
C TYR A 63 -11.95 -8.38 3.43
N LYS A 64 -11.15 -9.11 2.65
CA LYS A 64 -11.54 -10.40 2.06
C LYS A 64 -11.50 -11.58 3.02
N ASP A 65 -11.00 -11.40 4.23
CA ASP A 65 -10.73 -12.46 5.19
C ASP A 65 -9.92 -13.63 4.58
N SER A 66 -8.94 -13.28 3.76
CA SER A 66 -8.10 -14.27 3.09
C SER A 66 -7.24 -15.04 4.08
N CYS A 67 -7.01 -16.32 3.78
CA CYS A 67 -6.12 -17.18 4.59
C CYS A 67 -4.66 -16.69 4.63
N ASP A 68 -4.29 -15.81 3.71
CA ASP A 68 -2.92 -15.34 3.55
C ASP A 68 -2.34 -14.66 4.79
N PHE A 69 -3.21 -14.05 5.61
CA PHE A 69 -2.82 -13.25 6.78
C PHE A 69 -3.26 -13.85 8.12
N LYS A 70 -3.65 -15.14 8.14
CA LYS A 70 -4.08 -15.83 9.38
C LYS A 70 -3.05 -15.82 10.49
N PHE A 71 -1.77 -15.66 10.18
CA PHE A 71 -0.71 -15.53 11.18
C PHE A 71 -0.84 -14.25 12.03
N LEU A 72 -1.61 -13.25 11.60
CA LEU A 72 -1.93 -12.04 12.35
C LEU A 72 -3.19 -12.17 13.23
N LYS A 73 -3.87 -13.32 13.23
CA LYS A 73 -5.17 -13.50 13.92
C LYS A 73 -5.13 -13.16 15.41
N LEU A 74 -3.99 -13.32 16.08
CA LEU A 74 -3.81 -12.98 17.49
C LEU A 74 -3.34 -11.54 17.72
N HIS A 75 -3.13 -10.77 16.66
CA HIS A 75 -2.73 -9.38 16.78
C HIS A 75 -3.96 -8.53 17.15
N GLU A 76 -3.86 -7.73 18.21
CA GLU A 76 -4.98 -6.94 18.78
C GLU A 76 -5.64 -5.96 17.79
N LYS A 77 -4.88 -5.51 16.76
CA LYS A 77 -5.33 -4.55 15.74
C LYS A 77 -5.45 -5.22 14.37
N TYR A 78 -5.85 -6.49 14.37
CA TYR A 78 -6.17 -7.24 13.15
C TYR A 78 -7.69 -7.36 12.99
N TYR A 79 -8.20 -6.82 11.91
CA TYR A 79 -9.62 -6.75 11.60
C TYR A 79 -9.91 -7.49 10.30
N THR A 80 -11.02 -8.23 10.23
CA THR A 80 -11.42 -8.98 9.04
C THR A 80 -12.85 -8.68 8.63
N GLY A 81 -13.14 -8.77 7.33
CA GLY A 81 -14.48 -8.57 6.78
C GLY A 81 -15.09 -7.25 7.23
N GLU A 82 -16.29 -7.29 7.79
CA GLU A 82 -17.02 -6.10 8.25
C GLU A 82 -16.33 -5.35 9.40
N ALA A 83 -15.59 -6.05 10.26
CA ALA A 83 -14.83 -5.42 11.33
C ALA A 83 -13.73 -4.46 10.82
N CYS A 84 -13.37 -4.52 9.54
CA CYS A 84 -12.44 -3.55 8.93
C CYS A 84 -12.97 -2.11 8.99
N GLU A 85 -14.29 -1.93 9.02
CA GLU A 85 -14.90 -0.61 9.20
C GLU A 85 -14.50 -0.01 10.55
N GLU A 86 -14.70 -0.78 11.62
CA GLU A 86 -14.29 -0.40 12.99
C GLU A 86 -12.79 -0.15 13.07
N GLY A 87 -11.98 -1.05 12.48
CA GLY A 87 -10.52 -0.94 12.45
C GLY A 87 -10.05 0.35 11.76
N PHE A 88 -10.68 0.71 10.64
CA PHE A 88 -10.34 1.94 9.92
C PHE A 88 -10.76 3.20 10.70
N GLN A 89 -11.94 3.20 11.32
CA GLN A 89 -12.39 4.32 12.15
C GLN A 89 -11.46 4.54 13.35
N LYS A 90 -11.13 3.49 14.08
CA LYS A 90 -10.19 3.56 15.22
C LYS A 90 -8.80 4.04 14.80
N PHE A 91 -8.30 3.62 13.64
CA PHE A 91 -7.03 4.13 13.13
C PHE A 91 -7.12 5.62 12.79
N TYR A 92 -8.22 6.08 12.21
CA TYR A 92 -8.42 7.49 11.92
C TYR A 92 -8.53 8.33 13.20
N GLU A 93 -9.24 7.86 14.22
CA GLU A 93 -9.29 8.51 15.54
C GLU A 93 -7.89 8.60 16.16
N TYR A 94 -7.13 7.51 16.10
CA TYR A 94 -5.73 7.50 16.53
C TYR A 94 -4.89 8.53 15.76
N PHE A 95 -5.06 8.64 14.44
CA PHE A 95 -4.39 9.68 13.64
C PHE A 95 -4.74 11.08 14.14
N LEU A 96 -6.03 11.39 14.39
CA LEU A 96 -6.44 12.69 14.92
C LEU A 96 -5.86 12.97 16.31
N GLU A 97 -5.68 11.96 17.14
CA GLU A 97 -5.00 12.11 18.43
C GLU A 97 -3.50 12.41 18.27
N MET A 98 -2.84 11.79 17.29
CA MET A 98 -1.44 12.10 17.01
C MET A 98 -1.23 13.52 16.54
N GLN A 99 -2.16 14.09 15.76
CA GLN A 99 -2.10 15.49 15.32
C GLN A 99 -2.17 16.52 16.47
N LYS A 100 -2.67 16.12 17.64
CA LYS A 100 -2.69 16.98 18.84
C LYS A 100 -1.36 17.00 19.60
N LYS A 101 -0.43 16.13 19.24
CA LYS A 101 0.90 16.00 19.87
C LYS A 101 1.95 16.79 19.10
N SER A 102 3.05 17.13 19.76
CA SER A 102 4.24 17.60 19.04
C SER A 102 4.83 16.47 18.18
N GLU A 103 5.21 16.77 16.94
CA GLU A 103 5.81 15.81 16.00
C GLU A 103 7.05 15.13 16.61
N ASP A 104 7.86 15.87 17.37
CA ASP A 104 9.07 15.37 18.03
C ASP A 104 8.78 14.37 19.16
N SER A 105 7.59 14.43 19.76
CA SER A 105 7.17 13.51 20.82
C SER A 105 6.83 12.11 20.31
N ILE A 106 6.65 11.95 19.00
CA ILE A 106 6.26 10.68 18.40
C ILE A 106 7.51 9.84 18.14
N THR A 107 7.66 8.76 18.88
CA THR A 107 8.84 7.89 18.82
C THR A 107 8.64 6.64 17.97
N GLN A 108 7.38 6.24 17.70
CA GLN A 108 7.05 5.01 17.02
C GLN A 108 6.29 5.29 15.72
N MET A 109 6.65 4.56 14.67
CA MET A 109 5.94 4.58 13.40
C MET A 109 4.57 3.90 13.52
N SER A 110 3.54 4.42 12.86
CA SER A 110 2.20 3.83 12.82
C SER A 110 1.76 3.59 11.38
N ILE A 111 1.38 2.36 11.07
CA ILE A 111 0.97 1.97 9.71
C ILE A 111 -0.38 1.24 9.75
N LEU A 112 -1.30 1.71 8.93
CA LEU A 112 -2.48 0.97 8.54
C LEU A 112 -2.19 0.18 7.26
N ILE A 113 -2.39 -1.12 7.28
CA ILE A 113 -2.45 -1.95 6.07
C ILE A 113 -3.91 -2.27 5.81
N PHE A 114 -4.40 -1.98 4.60
CA PHE A 114 -5.77 -2.28 4.21
C PHE A 114 -5.76 -3.12 2.92
N ASP A 115 -6.05 -4.42 3.04
CA ASP A 115 -6.17 -5.33 1.90
C ASP A 115 -7.59 -5.27 1.32
N GLU A 116 -7.68 -5.03 0.02
CA GLU A 116 -8.90 -4.84 -0.78
C GLU A 116 -9.76 -3.63 -0.35
N TYR A 117 -9.12 -2.51 -0.06
CA TYR A 117 -9.80 -1.24 0.24
C TYR A 117 -10.88 -0.84 -0.78
N PRO A 118 -10.71 -0.97 -2.12
CA PRO A 118 -11.76 -0.67 -3.06
C PRO A 118 -13.03 -1.49 -2.88
N ALA A 119 -12.91 -2.77 -2.50
CA ALA A 119 -14.08 -3.61 -2.24
C ALA A 119 -14.84 -3.13 -0.99
N PHE A 120 -14.13 -2.67 0.04
CA PHE A 120 -14.73 -2.02 1.19
C PHE A 120 -15.50 -0.75 0.79
N ILE A 121 -14.89 0.16 0.04
CA ILE A 121 -15.54 1.40 -0.40
C ILE A 121 -16.76 1.11 -1.28
N LEU A 122 -16.66 0.17 -2.23
CA LEU A 122 -17.78 -0.20 -3.08
C LEU A 122 -18.98 -0.72 -2.27
N ARG A 123 -18.74 -1.51 -1.24
CA ARG A 123 -19.81 -1.95 -0.33
C ARG A 123 -20.45 -0.77 0.39
N GLN A 124 -19.63 0.14 0.94
CA GLN A 124 -20.15 1.34 1.61
C GLN A 124 -20.96 2.22 0.64
N GLN A 125 -20.55 2.34 -0.62
CA GLN A 125 -21.31 3.08 -1.65
C GLN A 125 -22.69 2.47 -1.93
N ASN A 126 -22.80 1.13 -1.91
CA ASN A 126 -24.05 0.44 -2.12
C ASN A 126 -25.01 0.58 -0.94
N GLU A 127 -24.48 0.75 0.26
CA GLU A 127 -25.28 0.94 1.50
C GLU A 127 -25.65 2.43 1.69
N ASP A 128 -24.66 3.31 1.65
CA ASP A 128 -24.81 4.76 1.80
C ASP A 128 -23.64 5.50 1.12
N LYS A 129 -23.96 6.25 0.06
CA LYS A 129 -22.95 7.03 -0.68
C LYS A 129 -22.20 8.04 0.21
N LYS A 130 -22.88 8.68 1.16
CA LYS A 130 -22.25 9.66 2.08
C LYS A 130 -21.25 8.97 3.00
N LYS A 131 -21.54 7.74 3.42
CA LYS A 131 -20.65 6.93 4.24
C LYS A 131 -19.36 6.58 3.47
N ALA A 132 -19.48 6.18 2.21
CA ALA A 132 -18.32 5.93 1.35
C ALA A 132 -17.47 7.20 1.13
N GLU A 133 -18.10 8.34 0.90
CA GLU A 133 -17.41 9.62 0.76
C GLU A 133 -16.65 9.99 2.06
N LYS A 134 -17.23 9.73 3.23
CA LYS A 134 -16.56 9.90 4.52
C LYS A 134 -15.26 9.09 4.60
N TYR A 135 -15.31 7.79 4.27
CA TYR A 135 -14.12 6.93 4.31
C TYR A 135 -13.06 7.33 3.30
N THR A 136 -13.48 7.74 2.10
CA THR A 136 -12.54 8.26 1.10
C THR A 136 -11.82 9.54 1.58
N ARG A 137 -12.51 10.43 2.27
CA ARG A 137 -11.89 11.62 2.90
C ARG A 137 -10.94 11.24 4.03
N MET A 138 -11.33 10.31 4.90
CA MET A 138 -10.46 9.80 5.98
C MET A 138 -9.14 9.26 5.42
N LEU A 139 -9.19 8.49 4.32
CA LEU A 139 -7.96 8.04 3.66
C LEU A 139 -7.14 9.20 3.12
N ALA A 140 -7.78 10.19 2.48
CA ALA A 140 -7.11 11.35 1.94
C ALA A 140 -6.37 12.14 3.04
N ASP A 141 -7.02 12.38 4.18
CA ASP A 141 -6.42 13.07 5.33
C ASP A 141 -5.19 12.31 5.86
N ILE A 142 -5.28 11.00 6.01
CA ILE A 142 -4.15 10.15 6.43
C ILE A 142 -2.99 10.29 5.45
N LEU A 143 -3.24 10.20 4.16
CA LEU A 143 -2.20 10.29 3.13
C LEU A 143 -1.55 11.66 3.05
N MET A 144 -2.31 12.74 3.32
CA MET A 144 -1.82 14.12 3.23
C MET A 144 -1.05 14.54 4.49
N PHE A 145 -1.52 14.12 5.67
CA PHE A 145 -1.06 14.75 6.92
C PHE A 145 -0.33 13.81 7.88
N PHE A 146 -0.48 12.49 7.78
CA PHE A 146 0.04 11.59 8.80
C PHE A 146 1.56 11.38 8.73
N ARG A 147 2.19 11.69 7.60
CA ARG A 147 3.64 11.57 7.42
C ARG A 147 4.45 12.33 8.49
N SER A 148 4.06 13.56 8.81
CA SER A 148 4.71 14.38 9.86
C SER A 148 4.70 13.69 11.22
N TYR A 149 3.70 12.86 11.47
CA TYR A 149 3.52 12.12 12.72
C TYR A 149 4.04 10.67 12.62
N LYS A 150 5.00 10.40 11.73
CA LYS A 150 5.58 9.07 11.45
C LYS A 150 4.52 8.02 11.12
N GLY A 151 3.43 8.42 10.49
CA GLY A 151 2.32 7.54 10.12
C GLY A 151 2.11 7.44 8.62
N GLY A 152 1.46 6.35 8.20
CA GLY A 152 1.11 6.14 6.81
C GLY A 152 0.11 5.00 6.61
N CYS A 153 -0.20 4.77 5.34
CA CYS A 153 -1.18 3.77 4.94
C CYS A 153 -0.66 2.95 3.76
N TRP A 154 -0.76 1.64 3.86
CA TRP A 154 -0.49 0.69 2.78
C TRP A 154 -1.81 0.14 2.26
N ILE A 155 -2.18 0.52 1.07
CA ILE A 155 -3.39 0.04 0.40
C ILE A 155 -3.01 -1.03 -0.61
N ILE A 156 -3.71 -2.17 -0.52
CA ILE A 156 -3.55 -3.28 -1.44
C ILE A 156 -4.87 -3.46 -2.20
N CYS A 157 -4.80 -3.57 -3.52
CA CYS A 157 -5.99 -3.76 -4.34
C CYS A 157 -5.67 -4.40 -5.71
N GLN A 158 -6.71 -4.85 -6.37
CA GLN A 158 -6.56 -5.36 -7.73
C GLN A 158 -6.49 -4.22 -8.75
N ARG A 159 -7.25 -3.15 -8.52
CA ARG A 159 -7.32 -1.95 -9.37
C ARG A 159 -7.40 -0.70 -8.50
N ALA A 160 -6.66 0.32 -8.87
CA ALA A 160 -6.63 1.60 -8.17
C ALA A 160 -7.47 2.67 -8.91
N ASP A 161 -8.74 2.35 -9.17
CA ASP A 161 -9.65 3.28 -9.85
C ASP A 161 -9.85 4.56 -9.02
N SER A 162 -9.87 5.72 -9.68
CA SER A 162 -9.96 7.04 -9.04
C SER A 162 -11.23 7.21 -8.18
N GLN A 163 -12.31 6.52 -8.53
CA GLN A 163 -13.56 6.55 -7.77
C GLN A 163 -13.41 6.10 -6.30
N TYR A 164 -12.40 5.28 -5.97
CA TYR A 164 -12.16 4.80 -4.61
C TYR A 164 -11.15 5.65 -3.84
N PHE A 165 -10.38 6.47 -4.54
CA PHE A 165 -9.27 7.23 -3.96
C PHE A 165 -9.44 8.74 -4.10
N SER A 166 -10.40 9.21 -4.91
CA SER A 166 -10.49 10.62 -5.28
C SER A 166 -9.12 11.12 -5.82
N SER A 167 -8.75 12.36 -5.54
CA SER A 167 -7.43 12.92 -5.88
C SER A 167 -6.29 12.40 -4.99
N SER A 168 -6.58 11.71 -3.87
CA SER A 168 -5.55 11.30 -2.90
C SER A 168 -4.59 10.21 -3.41
N ARG A 169 -4.90 9.56 -4.53
CA ARG A 169 -4.05 8.53 -5.13
C ARG A 169 -2.62 9.00 -5.40
N GLU A 170 -2.45 10.27 -5.75
CA GLU A 170 -1.14 10.86 -6.02
C GLU A 170 -0.29 11.07 -4.74
N ASN A 171 -0.92 11.03 -3.57
CA ASN A 171 -0.24 11.17 -2.28
C ASN A 171 0.41 9.88 -1.77
N PHE A 172 0.29 8.77 -2.50
CA PHE A 172 1.08 7.58 -2.19
C PHE A 172 2.55 7.79 -2.62
N HIS A 173 3.44 7.80 -1.64
CA HIS A 173 4.88 7.97 -1.86
C HIS A 173 5.49 6.83 -2.68
N ASN A 174 4.95 5.62 -2.48
CA ASN A 174 5.40 4.43 -3.19
C ASN A 174 4.21 3.79 -3.91
N ARG A 175 4.37 3.51 -5.18
CA ARG A 175 3.33 2.88 -6.01
C ARG A 175 3.90 1.67 -6.70
N ILE A 176 3.27 0.51 -6.53
CA ILE A 176 3.68 -0.75 -7.14
C ILE A 176 2.57 -1.28 -8.02
N LEU A 177 2.89 -1.64 -9.23
CA LEU A 177 2.08 -2.43 -10.12
C LEU A 177 2.75 -3.78 -10.34
N LEU A 178 2.25 -4.82 -9.67
CA LEU A 178 2.63 -6.18 -10.00
C LEU A 178 1.79 -6.68 -11.17
N THR A 179 2.44 -7.34 -12.11
CA THR A 179 1.75 -7.85 -13.29
C THR A 179 2.23 -9.24 -13.65
N ARG A 180 1.34 -10.00 -14.29
CA ARG A 180 1.67 -11.26 -14.93
C ARG A 180 1.45 -11.07 -16.42
N GLY A 181 2.51 -11.01 -17.17
CA GLY A 181 2.47 -10.62 -18.57
C GLY A 181 2.56 -9.09 -18.76
N ARG A 182 1.83 -8.53 -19.72
CA ARG A 182 1.80 -7.08 -19.94
C ARG A 182 0.60 -6.44 -19.22
N PRO A 183 0.81 -5.36 -18.46
CA PRO A 183 -0.30 -4.64 -17.83
C PRO A 183 -1.15 -3.91 -18.87
N SER A 184 -2.43 -3.69 -18.56
CA SER A 184 -3.30 -2.88 -19.40
C SER A 184 -2.93 -1.41 -19.35
N LYS A 185 -3.32 -0.65 -20.39
CA LYS A 185 -3.09 0.80 -20.44
C LYS A 185 -3.74 1.51 -19.24
N GLU A 186 -4.94 1.08 -18.86
CA GLU A 186 -5.69 1.64 -17.73
C GLU A 186 -4.93 1.41 -16.41
N SER A 187 -4.40 0.20 -16.20
CA SER A 187 -3.62 -0.11 -14.99
C SER A 187 -2.37 0.75 -14.86
N LEU A 188 -1.71 1.05 -15.98
CA LEU A 188 -0.56 1.96 -15.99
C LEU A 188 -0.99 3.38 -15.65
N GLN A 189 -1.99 3.92 -16.34
CA GLN A 189 -2.47 5.29 -16.15
C GLN A 189 -2.96 5.54 -14.72
N MET A 190 -3.64 4.56 -14.09
CA MET A 190 -4.10 4.68 -12.70
C MET A 190 -2.96 4.95 -11.71
N LEU A 191 -1.75 4.50 -12.03
CA LEU A 191 -0.58 4.65 -11.16
C LEU A 191 0.40 5.72 -11.65
N GLY A 192 0.06 6.43 -12.73
CA GLY A 192 0.92 7.43 -13.35
C GLY A 192 2.09 6.81 -14.12
N PHE A 193 1.93 5.57 -14.58
CA PHE A 193 2.89 4.89 -15.46
C PHE A 193 2.49 5.01 -16.93
N THR A 194 3.46 4.87 -17.82
CA THR A 194 3.28 4.87 -19.27
C THR A 194 3.67 3.51 -19.86
N LYS A 195 3.43 3.31 -21.15
CA LYS A 195 3.92 2.12 -21.84
C LYS A 195 5.44 2.10 -21.99
N ASP A 196 6.05 3.28 -22.08
CA ASP A 196 7.49 3.43 -22.24
C ASP A 196 8.26 3.07 -20.96
N ASP A 197 7.55 3.03 -19.83
CA ASP A 197 8.09 2.56 -18.54
C ASP A 197 8.21 1.04 -18.47
N LEU A 198 7.62 0.31 -19.42
CA LEU A 198 7.64 -1.15 -19.48
C LEU A 198 8.88 -1.67 -20.21
N LEU A 199 9.39 -2.80 -19.72
CA LEU A 199 10.32 -3.60 -20.51
C LEU A 199 9.57 -4.35 -21.62
N ASP A 200 10.25 -4.65 -22.71
CA ASP A 200 9.73 -5.50 -23.80
C ASP A 200 9.57 -6.98 -23.40
N THR A 201 9.98 -7.34 -22.20
CA THR A 201 9.88 -8.70 -21.66
C THR A 201 8.58 -8.91 -20.89
N LYS A 202 8.12 -10.16 -20.83
CA LYS A 202 7.01 -10.57 -19.97
C LYS A 202 7.45 -10.54 -18.50
N TYR A 203 6.56 -10.04 -17.65
CA TYR A 203 6.74 -10.08 -16.20
C TYR A 203 6.23 -11.43 -15.65
N ASN A 204 6.96 -11.97 -14.69
CA ASN A 204 6.55 -13.13 -13.92
C ASN A 204 5.75 -12.74 -12.67
N VAL A 205 5.24 -13.73 -11.95
CA VAL A 205 4.57 -13.49 -10.66
C VAL A 205 5.55 -12.83 -9.68
N GLY A 206 5.12 -11.75 -9.05
CA GLY A 206 5.94 -10.95 -8.13
C GLY A 206 6.81 -9.89 -8.81
N GLU A 207 6.81 -9.83 -10.13
CA GLU A 207 7.53 -8.81 -10.89
C GLU A 207 6.59 -7.68 -11.32
N GLY A 208 7.16 -6.52 -11.62
CA GLY A 208 6.37 -5.38 -12.07
C GLY A 208 7.16 -4.08 -12.13
N ILE A 209 6.42 -2.98 -11.97
CA ILE A 209 6.97 -1.62 -11.95
C ILE A 209 6.69 -1.01 -10.60
N ALA A 210 7.64 -0.25 -10.09
CA ALA A 210 7.48 0.54 -8.89
C ALA A 210 7.97 1.97 -9.09
N TYR A 211 7.21 2.93 -8.59
CA TYR A 211 7.66 4.29 -8.36
C TYR A 211 7.99 4.45 -6.88
N VAL A 212 9.15 4.99 -6.58
CA VAL A 212 9.60 5.33 -5.24
C VAL A 212 9.87 6.83 -5.17
N ASP A 213 9.16 7.53 -4.29
CA ASP A 213 9.30 8.97 -4.14
C ASP A 213 10.74 9.38 -3.82
N GLY A 214 11.25 10.39 -4.56
CA GLY A 214 12.62 10.86 -4.48
C GLY A 214 13.68 9.98 -5.16
N GLN A 215 13.30 8.82 -5.73
CA GLN A 215 14.21 7.92 -6.44
C GLN A 215 13.79 7.63 -7.88
N GLY A 216 12.48 7.76 -8.18
CA GLY A 216 11.95 7.53 -9.50
C GLY A 216 11.41 6.12 -9.71
N LEU A 217 11.50 5.65 -10.96
CA LEU A 217 10.86 4.44 -11.44
C LEU A 217 11.84 3.27 -11.52
N PHE A 218 11.37 2.09 -11.11
CA PHE A 218 12.13 0.84 -11.13
C PHE A 218 11.32 -0.29 -11.74
N GLN A 219 12.00 -1.13 -12.53
CA GLN A 219 11.53 -2.48 -12.82
C GLN A 219 11.91 -3.35 -11.63
N ILE A 220 10.94 -4.07 -11.04
CA ILE A 220 11.13 -4.79 -9.78
C ILE A 220 10.87 -6.28 -9.90
N LYS A 221 11.54 -7.03 -9.00
CA LYS A 221 11.41 -8.47 -8.81
C LYS A 221 11.42 -8.79 -7.33
#